data_53bd8b67f4d7dcf0fb7efcc0bf5b6ff9
#
_entry.id   53bd8b67f4d7dcf0fb7efcc0bf5b6ff9
#
_cell.length_a   1.000
_cell.length_b   1.000
_cell.length_c   1.000
_cell.angle_alpha   90.00
_cell.angle_beta   90.00
_cell.angle_gamma   90.00
#
_symmetry.space_group_name_H-M   'P 1'
#
loop_
_entity.id
_entity.type
_entity.pdbx_description
1 polymer ?
#
loop_
_entity_poly.entity_id
_entity_poly.type
_entity_poly.pdbx_seq_one_letter_code
_entity_poly.pdbx_strand_id
1 'polypeptide(L)'
;KSIREEAVAHNEEVINIGKKLGSKRLTVWMADGSNFPGQSNFRSTLGWTEESLREIYEFMPSDWELMLEYKPYEPNGYHTVVPDWGTSSMLAKRLGSRAKVLVDLGHHLPKTNIEQIVATLMYQNLLAGFHFNDSKYGDDDMNPGSIKPYQLFLIFCELIGGDQDKAQNWESISWLIDTSYNTQDPLVDLIQALEAITIAYAKALLVDRKQLLACQLNGEFSQAQEILQMAYLTDVRPLVCEARVRAGGAAEPLEAYRMLMIRNKLVQERGARSYHSIF
;
A
#
# COMPACT_ATOMS: atom_id res chain seq x y z
N LYS A 1 21.96 -20.60 -8.42
CA LYS A 1 21.92 -21.00 -7.02
C LYS A 1 22.58 -19.94 -6.13
N SER A 2 23.82 -19.51 -6.43
CA SER A 2 24.52 -18.48 -5.65
C SER A 2 23.76 -17.16 -5.56
N ILE A 3 23.16 -16.65 -6.63
CA ILE A 3 22.38 -15.40 -6.64
C ILE A 3 21.19 -15.50 -5.69
N ARG A 4 20.48 -16.62 -5.65
CA ARG A 4 19.37 -16.85 -4.72
C ARG A 4 19.84 -16.88 -3.27
N GLU A 5 20.97 -17.52 -3.01
CA GLU A 5 21.58 -17.57 -1.68
C GLU A 5 21.98 -16.16 -1.21
N GLU A 6 22.50 -15.32 -2.09
CA GLU A 6 22.79 -13.90 -1.80
C GLU A 6 21.52 -13.10 -1.51
N ALA A 7 20.44 -13.31 -2.29
CA ALA A 7 19.16 -12.64 -2.05
C ALA A 7 18.53 -13.04 -0.70
N VAL A 8 18.60 -14.31 -0.32
CA VAL A 8 18.15 -14.78 1.00
C VAL A 8 19.00 -14.15 2.10
N ALA A 9 20.34 -14.21 1.98
CA ALA A 9 21.26 -13.62 2.96
C ALA A 9 21.04 -12.11 3.14
N HIS A 10 20.74 -11.38 2.05
CA HIS A 10 20.36 -9.96 2.12
C HIS A 10 19.10 -9.76 2.96
N ASN A 11 18.05 -10.56 2.75
CA ASN A 11 16.84 -10.46 3.55
C ASN A 11 17.07 -10.82 5.02
N GLU A 12 17.96 -11.78 5.32
CA GLU A 12 18.36 -12.09 6.69
C GLU A 12 19.09 -10.90 7.36
N GLU A 13 19.94 -10.18 6.62
CA GLU A 13 20.57 -8.95 7.08
C GLU A 13 19.53 -7.86 7.37
N VAL A 14 18.57 -7.65 6.46
CA VAL A 14 17.45 -6.70 6.65
C VAL A 14 16.63 -7.06 7.89
N ILE A 15 16.32 -8.34 8.11
CA ILE A 15 15.63 -8.81 9.33
C ILE A 15 16.45 -8.46 10.59
N ASN A 16 17.76 -8.66 10.55
CA ASN A 16 18.62 -8.34 11.69
C ASN A 16 18.72 -6.84 11.96
N ILE A 17 18.68 -6.01 10.94
CA ILE A 17 18.57 -4.54 11.06
C ILE A 17 17.18 -4.19 11.64
N GLY A 18 16.12 -4.74 11.11
CA GLY A 18 14.76 -4.52 11.57
C GLY A 18 14.55 -4.89 13.05
N LYS A 19 15.17 -5.98 13.52
CA LYS A 19 15.20 -6.33 14.96
C LYS A 19 15.75 -5.20 15.82
N LYS A 20 16.84 -4.56 15.38
CA LYS A 20 17.44 -3.42 16.09
C LYS A 20 16.56 -2.17 16.07
N LEU A 21 15.77 -2.00 15.02
CA LEU A 21 14.85 -0.88 14.87
C LEU A 21 13.48 -1.13 15.54
N GLY A 22 13.23 -2.33 16.08
CA GLY A 22 11.96 -2.69 16.70
C GLY A 22 10.86 -3.02 15.67
N SER A 23 11.21 -3.29 14.42
CA SER A 23 10.25 -3.72 13.39
C SER A 23 9.60 -5.06 13.75
N LYS A 24 8.38 -5.26 13.26
CA LYS A 24 7.62 -6.51 13.39
C LYS A 24 7.15 -7.06 12.05
N ARG A 25 7.58 -6.42 10.95
CA ARG A 25 7.16 -6.77 9.59
C ARG A 25 8.31 -6.63 8.62
N LEU A 26 8.28 -7.48 7.61
CA LEU A 26 9.18 -7.45 6.46
C LEU A 26 8.34 -7.42 5.20
N THR A 27 8.54 -6.41 4.35
CA THR A 27 7.99 -6.40 2.99
C THR A 27 9.01 -7.02 2.04
N VAL A 28 8.55 -7.91 1.17
CA VAL A 28 9.34 -8.47 0.09
C VAL A 28 8.62 -8.24 -1.23
N TRP A 29 9.24 -7.44 -2.08
CA TRP A 29 8.92 -7.28 -3.48
C TRP A 29 10.03 -7.92 -4.32
N MET A 30 9.66 -8.64 -5.37
CA MET A 30 10.60 -9.39 -6.21
C MET A 30 10.63 -8.81 -7.62
N ALA A 31 11.76 -8.20 -7.96
CA ALA A 31 12.01 -7.61 -9.27
C ALA A 31 12.46 -8.64 -10.34
N ASP A 32 12.18 -9.90 -10.14
CA ASP A 32 12.49 -10.97 -11.10
C ASP A 32 11.33 -11.22 -12.06
N GLY A 33 11.65 -11.54 -13.30
CA GLY A 33 10.61 -11.89 -14.26
C GLY A 33 11.12 -12.25 -15.65
N SER A 34 10.18 -12.57 -16.53
CA SER A 34 10.44 -12.87 -17.93
C SER A 34 9.15 -12.85 -18.75
N ASN A 35 9.25 -12.59 -20.06
CA ASN A 35 8.12 -12.33 -20.92
C ASN A 35 7.55 -13.58 -21.62
N PHE A 36 8.33 -14.64 -21.81
CA PHE A 36 7.88 -15.83 -22.52
C PHE A 36 8.67 -17.09 -22.12
N PRO A 37 8.12 -18.30 -22.35
CA PRO A 37 8.70 -19.56 -21.90
C PRO A 37 10.12 -19.85 -22.41
N GLY A 38 10.55 -19.17 -23.47
CA GLY A 38 11.91 -19.29 -24.00
C GLY A 38 12.98 -18.57 -23.18
N GLN A 39 12.56 -17.55 -22.38
CA GLN A 39 13.47 -16.83 -21.48
C GLN A 39 13.68 -17.59 -20.17
N SER A 40 12.62 -18.20 -19.63
CA SER A 40 12.69 -18.95 -18.38
C SER A 40 11.64 -20.06 -18.33
N ASN A 41 11.86 -21.04 -17.46
CA ASN A 41 10.83 -22.00 -17.09
C ASN A 41 9.99 -21.40 -15.95
N PHE A 42 8.82 -20.87 -16.26
CA PHE A 42 7.94 -20.18 -15.30
C PHE A 42 7.62 -21.01 -14.05
N ARG A 43 7.41 -22.32 -14.18
CA ARG A 43 7.13 -23.19 -13.02
C ARG A 43 8.34 -23.33 -12.12
N SER A 44 9.52 -23.49 -12.70
CA SER A 44 10.76 -23.57 -11.93
C SER A 44 11.06 -22.24 -11.23
N THR A 45 10.87 -21.11 -11.93
CA THR A 45 11.08 -19.77 -11.36
C THR A 45 10.15 -19.55 -10.17
N LEU A 46 8.87 -19.85 -10.31
CA LEU A 46 7.91 -19.73 -9.20
C LEU A 46 8.29 -20.66 -8.02
N GLY A 47 8.72 -21.89 -8.30
CA GLY A 47 9.17 -22.83 -7.27
C GLY A 47 10.41 -22.32 -6.52
N TRP A 48 11.38 -21.77 -7.24
CA TRP A 48 12.59 -21.18 -6.62
C TRP A 48 12.26 -19.93 -5.80
N THR A 49 11.29 -19.15 -6.24
CA THR A 49 10.78 -18.00 -5.48
C THR A 49 10.15 -18.47 -4.16
N GLU A 50 9.29 -19.50 -4.21
CA GLU A 50 8.69 -20.07 -3.00
C GLU A 50 9.75 -20.64 -2.04
N GLU A 51 10.75 -21.36 -2.55
CA GLU A 51 11.85 -21.88 -1.74
C GLU A 51 12.60 -20.76 -1.01
N SER A 52 13.00 -19.70 -1.73
CA SER A 52 13.72 -18.56 -1.14
C SER A 52 12.87 -17.81 -0.10
N LEU A 53 11.59 -17.59 -0.39
CA LEU A 53 10.65 -16.99 0.55
C LEU A 53 10.45 -17.84 1.81
N ARG A 54 10.50 -19.16 1.68
CA ARG A 54 10.41 -20.09 2.81
C ARG A 54 11.62 -19.99 3.72
N GLU A 55 12.82 -19.91 3.17
CA GLU A 55 14.05 -19.71 3.93
C GLU A 55 13.99 -18.39 4.72
N ILE A 56 13.56 -17.29 4.07
CA ILE A 56 13.37 -15.98 4.72
C ILE A 56 12.30 -16.07 5.83
N TYR A 57 11.17 -16.70 5.55
CA TYR A 57 10.05 -16.86 6.49
C TYR A 57 10.45 -17.65 7.74
N GLU A 58 11.25 -18.70 7.58
CA GLU A 58 11.75 -19.53 8.68
C GLU A 58 12.81 -18.79 9.52
N PHE A 59 13.66 -17.96 8.91
CA PHE A 59 14.64 -17.13 9.61
C PHE A 59 14.01 -15.98 10.40
N MET A 60 12.85 -15.52 9.98
CA MET A 60 12.14 -14.38 10.58
C MET A 60 11.65 -14.72 11.99
N PRO A 61 11.71 -13.75 12.97
CA PRO A 61 11.13 -13.96 14.30
C PRO A 61 9.68 -14.44 14.24
N SER A 62 9.29 -15.30 15.20
CA SER A 62 7.98 -15.93 15.22
C SER A 62 6.80 -14.95 15.42
N ASP A 63 7.08 -13.76 15.92
CA ASP A 63 6.13 -12.67 16.13
C ASP A 63 6.12 -11.62 15.01
N TRP A 64 6.82 -11.89 13.89
CA TRP A 64 6.84 -11.03 12.72
C TRP A 64 5.92 -11.53 11.61
N GLU A 65 5.44 -10.60 10.79
CA GLU A 65 4.68 -10.88 9.57
C GLU A 65 5.55 -10.62 8.31
N LEU A 66 5.45 -11.52 7.33
CA LEU A 66 6.00 -11.37 5.99
C LEU A 66 4.91 -10.80 5.08
N MET A 67 5.17 -9.67 4.47
CA MET A 67 4.27 -9.01 3.53
C MET A 67 4.77 -9.21 2.11
N LEU A 68 4.01 -9.94 1.29
CA LEU A 68 4.35 -10.22 -0.09
C LEU A 68 3.68 -9.20 -1.00
N GLU A 69 4.49 -8.34 -1.58
CA GLU A 69 4.07 -7.35 -2.56
C GLU A 69 4.10 -7.95 -3.96
N TYR A 70 3.05 -7.69 -4.74
CA TYR A 70 2.94 -8.12 -6.12
C TYR A 70 2.98 -6.93 -7.08
N LYS A 71 3.43 -7.18 -8.29
CA LYS A 71 3.47 -6.18 -9.37
C LYS A 71 3.35 -6.91 -10.71
N PRO A 72 2.49 -6.48 -11.64
CA PRO A 72 2.25 -7.26 -12.86
C PRO A 72 3.45 -7.28 -13.82
N TYR A 73 4.18 -6.18 -13.90
CA TYR A 73 5.35 -6.04 -14.78
C TYR A 73 6.22 -4.87 -14.37
N GLU A 74 7.47 -4.91 -14.75
CA GLU A 74 8.33 -3.73 -14.78
C GLU A 74 8.07 -2.94 -16.06
N PRO A 75 7.73 -1.63 -15.98
CA PRO A 75 7.53 -0.81 -17.17
C PRO A 75 8.74 -0.89 -18.12
N ASN A 76 8.49 -1.13 -19.40
CA ASN A 76 9.50 -1.33 -20.44
C ASN A 76 10.48 -2.50 -20.22
N GLY A 77 10.15 -3.43 -19.32
CA GLY A 77 11.02 -4.56 -18.96
C GLY A 77 10.34 -5.90 -19.21
N TYR A 78 9.80 -6.49 -18.16
CA TYR A 78 9.32 -7.87 -18.16
C TYR A 78 8.13 -8.04 -17.21
N HIS A 79 7.39 -9.14 -17.38
CA HIS A 79 6.41 -9.61 -16.41
C HIS A 79 7.12 -10.19 -15.19
N THR A 80 6.64 -9.84 -14.00
CA THR A 80 7.21 -10.32 -12.74
C THR A 80 6.78 -11.75 -12.43
N VAL A 81 7.50 -12.40 -11.52
CA VAL A 81 7.16 -13.77 -11.07
C VAL A 81 5.89 -13.78 -10.22
N VAL A 82 5.63 -12.70 -9.49
CA VAL A 82 4.41 -12.54 -8.67
C VAL A 82 3.58 -11.37 -9.22
N PRO A 83 2.82 -11.61 -10.30
CA PRO A 83 2.22 -10.54 -11.09
C PRO A 83 0.92 -9.98 -10.49
N ASP A 84 0.28 -10.69 -9.57
CA ASP A 84 -1.04 -10.36 -9.07
C ASP A 84 -1.27 -10.82 -7.63
N TRP A 85 -2.32 -10.26 -7.02
CA TRP A 85 -2.73 -10.58 -5.66
C TRP A 85 -3.09 -12.06 -5.46
N GLY A 86 -3.58 -12.75 -6.48
CA GLY A 86 -3.92 -14.18 -6.40
C GLY A 86 -2.67 -15.04 -6.27
N THR A 87 -1.64 -14.78 -7.05
CA THR A 87 -0.34 -15.43 -6.95
C THR A 87 0.32 -15.14 -5.61
N SER A 88 0.29 -13.86 -5.16
CA SER A 88 0.80 -13.48 -3.84
C SER A 88 0.05 -14.20 -2.71
N SER A 89 -1.29 -14.25 -2.77
CA SER A 89 -2.12 -14.99 -1.79
C SER A 89 -1.82 -16.49 -1.76
N MET A 90 -1.60 -17.08 -2.92
CA MET A 90 -1.23 -18.50 -3.02
C MET A 90 0.10 -18.76 -2.31
N LEU A 91 1.12 -17.95 -2.57
CA LEU A 91 2.43 -18.06 -1.93
C LEU A 91 2.32 -17.82 -0.40
N ALA A 92 1.61 -16.78 0.01
CA ALA A 92 1.40 -16.47 1.43
C ALA A 92 0.78 -17.67 2.18
N LYS A 93 -0.28 -18.27 1.64
CA LYS A 93 -0.92 -19.46 2.23
C LYS A 93 0.01 -20.67 2.29
N ARG A 94 0.86 -20.86 1.30
CA ARG A 94 1.82 -21.98 1.26
C ARG A 94 2.97 -21.79 2.24
N LEU A 95 3.35 -20.56 2.56
CA LEU A 95 4.39 -20.24 3.55
C LEU A 95 3.88 -20.43 4.98
N GLY A 96 2.69 -19.95 5.30
CA GLY A 96 2.08 -20.09 6.61
C GLY A 96 1.35 -18.84 7.11
N SER A 97 0.82 -18.91 8.33
CA SER A 97 -0.11 -17.90 8.89
C SER A 97 0.49 -16.49 9.08
N ARG A 98 1.81 -16.37 9.12
CA ARG A 98 2.53 -15.10 9.27
C ARG A 98 2.87 -14.44 7.92
N ALA A 99 2.57 -15.08 6.80
CA ALA A 99 2.73 -14.51 5.47
C ALA A 99 1.38 -13.98 4.97
N LYS A 100 1.38 -12.74 4.50
CA LYS A 100 0.19 -12.04 4.02
C LYS A 100 0.52 -11.23 2.76
N VAL A 101 -0.46 -10.57 2.19
CA VAL A 101 -0.35 -9.80 0.94
C VAL A 101 -0.30 -8.31 1.25
N LEU A 102 0.65 -7.61 0.68
CA LEU A 102 0.69 -6.15 0.65
C LEU A 102 0.11 -5.67 -0.69
N VAL A 103 -0.78 -4.70 -0.63
CA VAL A 103 -1.43 -4.10 -1.79
C VAL A 103 -0.78 -2.74 -2.08
N ASP A 104 -0.02 -2.66 -3.17
CA ASP A 104 0.40 -1.39 -3.74
C ASP A 104 -0.67 -0.89 -4.71
N LEU A 105 -1.13 0.37 -4.55
CA LEU A 105 -2.24 0.90 -5.35
C LEU A 105 -1.86 1.15 -6.81
N GLY A 106 -0.58 1.42 -7.08
CA GLY A 106 -0.03 1.62 -8.42
C GLY A 106 0.24 0.33 -9.19
N HIS A 107 0.32 -0.81 -8.50
CA HIS A 107 0.68 -2.10 -9.08
C HIS A 107 -0.51 -2.85 -9.69
N HIS A 108 -1.38 -2.13 -10.37
CA HIS A 108 -2.57 -2.72 -10.99
C HIS A 108 -2.73 -2.30 -12.45
N LEU A 109 -3.17 -3.23 -13.27
CA LEU A 109 -3.56 -2.94 -14.65
C LEU A 109 -4.74 -1.95 -14.67
N PRO A 110 -4.88 -1.12 -15.70
CA PRO A 110 -6.03 -0.25 -15.86
C PRO A 110 -7.35 -1.02 -15.75
N LYS A 111 -8.32 -0.43 -15.05
CA LYS A 111 -9.66 -1.00 -14.80
C LYS A 111 -9.71 -2.16 -13.80
N THR A 112 -8.64 -2.42 -13.06
CA THR A 112 -8.69 -3.38 -11.95
C THR A 112 -9.58 -2.84 -10.83
N ASN A 113 -10.48 -3.68 -10.32
CA ASN A 113 -11.31 -3.37 -9.15
C ASN A 113 -10.49 -3.65 -7.87
N ILE A 114 -9.76 -2.64 -7.40
CA ILE A 114 -8.88 -2.78 -6.23
C ILE A 114 -9.70 -2.94 -4.96
N GLU A 115 -10.86 -2.32 -4.86
CA GLU A 115 -11.79 -2.44 -3.74
C GLU A 115 -12.19 -3.90 -3.51
N GLN A 116 -12.47 -4.63 -4.59
CA GLN A 116 -12.80 -6.05 -4.52
C GLN A 116 -11.59 -6.90 -4.09
N ILE A 117 -10.38 -6.54 -4.51
CA ILE A 117 -9.16 -7.20 -4.05
C ILE A 117 -9.03 -7.04 -2.54
N VAL A 118 -9.20 -5.81 -2.05
CA VAL A 118 -9.13 -5.48 -0.61
C VAL A 118 -10.16 -6.28 0.17
N ALA A 119 -11.43 -6.24 -0.25
CA ALA A 119 -12.51 -7.01 0.37
C ALA A 119 -12.19 -8.52 0.41
N THR A 120 -11.66 -9.06 -0.69
CA THR A 120 -11.31 -10.49 -0.78
C THR A 120 -10.16 -10.86 0.15
N LEU A 121 -9.12 -10.02 0.22
CA LEU A 121 -7.98 -10.24 1.11
C LEU A 121 -8.38 -10.13 2.59
N MET A 122 -9.24 -9.17 2.94
CA MET A 122 -9.80 -9.05 4.29
C MET A 122 -10.65 -10.27 4.67
N TYR A 123 -11.53 -10.72 3.77
CA TYR A 123 -12.34 -11.93 3.98
C TYR A 123 -11.49 -13.17 4.28
N GLN A 124 -10.29 -13.25 3.69
CA GLN A 124 -9.34 -14.33 3.91
C GLN A 124 -8.39 -14.10 5.08
N ASN A 125 -8.44 -12.94 5.76
CA ASN A 125 -7.48 -12.48 6.76
C ASN A 125 -6.02 -12.47 6.21
N LEU A 126 -5.87 -12.09 4.95
CA LEU A 126 -4.59 -12.05 4.24
C LEU A 126 -4.10 -10.63 3.90
N LEU A 127 -4.86 -9.59 4.16
CA LEU A 127 -4.41 -8.23 3.94
C LEU A 127 -3.35 -7.85 4.97
N ALA A 128 -2.12 -7.59 4.53
CA ALA A 128 -1.03 -7.16 5.40
C ALA A 128 -0.95 -5.65 5.55
N GLY A 129 -1.26 -4.93 4.49
CA GLY A 129 -1.16 -3.48 4.44
C GLY A 129 -1.18 -2.95 3.02
N PHE A 130 -0.84 -1.67 2.93
CA PHE A 130 -0.81 -0.94 1.68
C PHE A 130 0.52 -0.22 1.48
N HIS A 131 0.92 -0.10 0.22
CA HIS A 131 1.69 1.02 -0.29
C HIS A 131 0.71 2.01 -0.94
N PHE A 132 0.52 3.15 -0.29
CA PHE A 132 -0.35 4.21 -0.79
C PHE A 132 0.39 5.07 -1.79
N ASN A 133 -0.08 5.08 -3.00
CA ASN A 133 0.29 5.94 -4.11
C ASN A 133 -0.90 6.11 -5.06
N ASP A 134 -0.68 6.64 -6.22
CA ASP A 134 -1.61 6.64 -7.33
C ASP A 134 -0.86 6.38 -8.62
N SER A 135 -1.56 5.94 -9.65
CA SER A 135 -0.97 5.63 -10.94
C SER A 135 -1.94 5.94 -12.07
N LYS A 136 -1.42 6.49 -13.13
CA LYS A 136 -2.15 6.73 -14.37
C LYS A 136 -1.82 5.69 -15.44
N TYR A 137 -0.55 5.36 -15.58
CA TYR A 137 -0.08 4.43 -16.61
C TYR A 137 0.37 3.08 -16.07
N GLY A 138 0.99 3.06 -14.91
CA GLY A 138 1.48 1.89 -14.22
C GLY A 138 2.79 2.22 -13.51
N ASP A 139 2.79 2.06 -12.19
CA ASP A 139 3.95 2.32 -11.33
C ASP A 139 4.51 3.75 -11.45
N ASP A 140 3.62 4.71 -11.56
CA ASP A 140 3.99 6.13 -11.67
C ASP A 140 4.32 6.72 -10.28
N ASP A 141 4.00 6.02 -9.20
CA ASP A 141 4.21 6.39 -7.80
C ASP A 141 3.77 7.81 -7.46
N MET A 142 2.63 8.21 -8.00
CA MET A 142 2.05 9.54 -7.79
C MET A 142 1.44 9.65 -6.39
N ASN A 143 1.20 10.86 -5.92
CA ASN A 143 0.54 11.07 -4.63
C ASN A 143 -0.84 10.39 -4.56
N PRO A 144 -1.17 9.71 -3.45
CA PRO A 144 -2.46 9.06 -3.25
C PRO A 144 -3.64 9.98 -3.57
N GLY A 145 -4.57 9.49 -4.37
CA GLY A 145 -5.78 10.22 -4.73
C GLY A 145 -5.57 11.41 -5.69
N SER A 146 -4.38 11.58 -6.27
CA SER A 146 -4.11 12.65 -7.25
C SER A 146 -4.77 12.39 -8.60
N ILE A 147 -4.98 11.14 -8.96
CA ILE A 147 -5.60 10.71 -10.22
C ILE A 147 -6.95 10.02 -9.96
N LYS A 148 -7.03 9.16 -8.96
CA LYS A 148 -8.21 8.33 -8.67
C LYS A 148 -8.75 8.55 -7.24
N PRO A 149 -9.11 9.78 -6.86
CA PRO A 149 -9.52 10.08 -5.48
C PRO A 149 -10.80 9.33 -5.07
N TYR A 150 -11.70 9.06 -6.01
CA TYR A 150 -12.91 8.29 -5.73
C TYR A 150 -12.61 6.82 -5.47
N GLN A 151 -11.65 6.23 -6.20
CA GLN A 151 -11.22 4.85 -5.94
C GLN A 151 -10.55 4.73 -4.56
N LEU A 152 -9.72 5.69 -4.16
CA LEU A 152 -9.13 5.72 -2.84
C LEU A 152 -10.22 5.73 -1.74
N PHE A 153 -11.27 6.54 -1.92
CA PHE A 153 -12.42 6.56 -1.02
C PHE A 153 -13.14 5.21 -0.98
N LEU A 154 -13.37 4.55 -2.13
CA LEU A 154 -14.03 3.24 -2.18
C LEU A 154 -13.20 2.14 -1.49
N ILE A 155 -11.88 2.17 -1.62
CA ILE A 155 -10.97 1.27 -0.88
C ILE A 155 -11.17 1.44 0.63
N PHE A 156 -11.24 2.67 1.13
CA PHE A 156 -11.55 2.92 2.54
C PHE A 156 -12.97 2.50 2.94
N CYS A 157 -13.93 2.54 2.01
CA CYS A 157 -15.26 1.98 2.28
C CYS A 157 -15.20 0.48 2.56
N GLU A 158 -14.43 -0.27 1.80
CA GLU A 158 -14.23 -1.71 2.02
C GLU A 158 -13.46 -2.00 3.32
N LEU A 159 -12.40 -1.23 3.60
CA LEU A 159 -11.63 -1.38 4.83
C LEU A 159 -12.50 -1.21 6.09
N ILE A 160 -13.28 -0.14 6.14
CA ILE A 160 -14.17 0.13 7.29
C ILE A 160 -15.31 -0.90 7.34
N GLY A 161 -15.87 -1.29 6.18
CA GLY A 161 -16.90 -2.33 6.10
C GLY A 161 -16.41 -3.67 6.60
N GLY A 162 -15.24 -4.11 6.13
CA GLY A 162 -14.64 -5.37 6.53
C GLY A 162 -14.28 -5.45 8.02
N ASP A 163 -13.87 -4.33 8.62
CA ASP A 163 -13.65 -4.25 10.07
C ASP A 163 -14.96 -4.39 10.85
N GLN A 164 -16.01 -3.68 10.45
CA GLN A 164 -17.34 -3.76 11.06
C GLN A 164 -17.94 -5.17 10.93
N ASP A 165 -17.73 -5.84 9.83
CA ASP A 165 -18.13 -7.22 9.59
C ASP A 165 -17.21 -8.25 10.28
N LYS A 166 -16.15 -7.78 11.00
CA LYS A 166 -15.14 -8.59 11.67
C LYS A 166 -14.40 -9.56 10.74
N ALA A 167 -14.30 -9.20 9.47
CA ALA A 167 -13.52 -9.96 8.50
C ALA A 167 -12.02 -9.87 8.81
N GLN A 168 -11.54 -8.66 9.11
CA GLN A 168 -10.19 -8.42 9.58
C GLN A 168 -10.11 -7.06 10.30
N ASN A 169 -9.36 -6.98 11.41
CA ASN A 169 -9.13 -5.72 12.10
C ASN A 169 -8.17 -4.85 11.27
N TRP A 170 -8.64 -3.70 10.80
CA TRP A 170 -7.87 -2.74 10.01
C TRP A 170 -6.70 -2.11 10.79
N GLU A 171 -6.78 -2.02 12.11
CA GLU A 171 -5.67 -1.51 12.94
C GLU A 171 -4.44 -2.45 12.92
N SER A 172 -4.65 -3.70 12.53
CA SER A 172 -3.58 -4.69 12.43
C SER A 172 -2.77 -4.62 11.14
N ILE A 173 -3.18 -3.80 10.15
CA ILE A 173 -2.49 -3.69 8.86
C ILE A 173 -1.42 -2.58 8.86
N SER A 174 -0.50 -2.64 7.90
CA SER A 174 0.53 -1.62 7.70
C SER A 174 0.04 -0.51 6.78
N TRP A 175 0.34 0.72 7.16
CA TRP A 175 0.00 1.93 6.42
C TRP A 175 1.29 2.59 5.94
N LEU A 176 1.65 2.35 4.68
CA LEU A 176 2.91 2.82 4.10
C LEU A 176 2.60 3.73 2.91
N ILE A 177 3.42 4.75 2.72
CA ILE A 177 3.36 5.63 1.56
C ILE A 177 4.56 5.29 0.69
N ASP A 178 4.28 4.94 -0.57
CA ASP A 178 5.30 4.65 -1.58
C ASP A 178 5.10 5.57 -2.77
N THR A 179 5.65 6.78 -2.65
CA THR A 179 5.61 7.82 -3.69
C THR A 179 7.01 8.22 -4.09
N SER A 180 7.22 8.47 -5.37
CA SER A 180 8.56 8.62 -5.96
C SER A 180 8.79 9.99 -6.62
N TYR A 181 8.36 11.07 -5.95
CA TYR A 181 8.63 12.43 -6.41
C TYR A 181 10.06 12.87 -6.08
N ASN A 182 10.99 12.56 -6.97
CA ASN A 182 12.39 12.95 -6.79
C ASN A 182 12.74 14.36 -7.30
N THR A 183 11.79 15.06 -7.94
CA THR A 183 11.94 16.42 -8.45
C THR A 183 11.36 17.50 -7.54
N GLN A 184 10.70 17.12 -6.46
CA GLN A 184 10.03 17.99 -5.51
C GLN A 184 10.60 17.86 -4.10
N ASP A 185 10.06 18.62 -3.16
CA ASP A 185 10.36 18.44 -1.74
C ASP A 185 9.61 17.21 -1.20
N PRO A 186 10.31 16.12 -0.83
CA PRO A 186 9.67 14.89 -0.41
C PRO A 186 8.82 15.03 0.86
N LEU A 187 9.10 16.01 1.71
CA LEU A 187 8.28 16.27 2.90
C LEU A 187 6.95 16.92 2.54
N VAL A 188 6.91 17.76 1.51
CA VAL A 188 5.67 18.31 0.97
C VAL A 188 4.81 17.19 0.40
N ASP A 189 5.38 16.27 -0.36
CA ASP A 189 4.67 15.14 -0.93
C ASP A 189 4.10 14.21 0.15
N LEU A 190 4.89 13.90 1.18
CA LEU A 190 4.41 13.09 2.31
C LEU A 190 3.25 13.75 3.05
N ILE A 191 3.31 15.07 3.29
CA ILE A 191 2.22 15.80 3.95
C ILE A 191 0.95 15.76 3.09
N GLN A 192 1.08 15.98 1.77
CA GLN A 192 -0.05 15.89 0.84
C GLN A 192 -0.64 14.49 0.77
N ALA A 193 0.20 13.47 0.72
CA ALA A 193 -0.23 12.07 0.72
C ALA A 193 -1.02 11.72 1.98
N LEU A 194 -0.50 12.07 3.17
CA LEU A 194 -1.19 11.87 4.45
C LEU A 194 -2.53 12.61 4.51
N GLU A 195 -2.59 13.83 3.97
CA GLU A 195 -3.83 14.61 3.94
C GLU A 195 -4.88 13.95 3.05
N ALA A 196 -4.51 13.53 1.85
CA ALA A 196 -5.41 12.84 0.91
C ALA A 196 -5.94 11.52 1.50
N ILE A 197 -5.08 10.71 2.11
CA ILE A 197 -5.44 9.46 2.79
C ILE A 197 -6.42 9.73 3.93
N THR A 198 -6.12 10.72 4.78
CA THR A 198 -6.97 11.06 5.93
C THR A 198 -8.34 11.58 5.50
N ILE A 199 -8.40 12.39 4.44
CA ILE A 199 -9.66 12.90 3.86
C ILE A 199 -10.48 11.72 3.30
N ALA A 200 -9.88 10.82 2.55
CA ALA A 200 -10.57 9.65 1.99
C ALA A 200 -11.14 8.75 3.10
N TYR A 201 -10.35 8.50 4.14
CA TYR A 201 -10.80 7.77 5.33
C TYR A 201 -11.96 8.47 6.04
N ALA A 202 -11.86 9.77 6.32
CA ALA A 202 -12.92 10.54 6.98
C ALA A 202 -14.23 10.52 6.18
N LYS A 203 -14.17 10.65 4.86
CA LYS A 203 -15.33 10.51 3.97
C LYS A 203 -15.96 9.12 4.05
N ALA A 204 -15.15 8.08 4.07
CA ALA A 204 -15.64 6.71 4.15
C ALA A 204 -16.33 6.39 5.49
N LEU A 205 -15.94 7.08 6.57
CA LEU A 205 -16.66 7.00 7.87
C LEU A 205 -18.06 7.59 7.83
N LEU A 206 -18.37 8.51 6.91
CA LEU A 206 -19.68 9.14 6.77
C LEU A 206 -20.69 8.29 6.01
N VAL A 207 -20.29 7.18 5.41
CA VAL A 207 -21.20 6.31 4.66
C VAL A 207 -22.21 5.66 5.59
N ASP A 208 -23.51 5.87 5.33
CA ASP A 208 -24.59 5.13 6.01
C ASP A 208 -24.61 3.67 5.53
N ARG A 209 -23.82 2.84 6.19
CA ARG A 209 -23.64 1.43 5.83
C ARG A 209 -24.89 0.61 5.99
N LYS A 210 -25.75 0.96 6.96
CA LYS A 210 -27.03 0.26 7.17
C LYS A 210 -27.96 0.48 6.00
N GLN A 211 -28.09 1.72 5.54
CA GLN A 211 -28.92 2.05 4.39
C GLN A 211 -28.30 1.49 3.11
N LEU A 212 -26.97 1.59 2.96
CA LEU A 212 -26.24 1.03 1.82
C LEU A 212 -26.49 -0.47 1.69
N LEU A 213 -26.38 -1.23 2.77
CA LEU A 213 -26.65 -2.68 2.78
C LEU A 213 -28.11 -2.97 2.42
N ALA A 214 -29.07 -2.21 2.94
CA ALA A 214 -30.47 -2.38 2.60
C ALA A 214 -30.73 -2.15 1.08
N CYS A 215 -30.14 -1.11 0.51
CA CYS A 215 -30.22 -0.85 -0.92
C CYS A 215 -29.59 -1.98 -1.76
N GLN A 216 -28.44 -2.49 -1.33
CA GLN A 216 -27.77 -3.62 -2.00
C GLN A 216 -28.62 -4.89 -2.01
N LEU A 217 -29.24 -5.23 -0.88
CA LEU A 217 -30.10 -6.41 -0.74
C LEU A 217 -31.39 -6.30 -1.56
N ASN A 218 -31.91 -5.10 -1.73
CA ASN A 218 -33.14 -4.84 -2.51
C ASN A 218 -32.88 -4.58 -3.99
N GLY A 219 -31.62 -4.51 -4.44
CA GLY A 219 -31.27 -4.16 -5.82
C GLY A 219 -31.50 -2.68 -6.18
N GLU A 220 -31.51 -1.79 -5.18
CA GLU A 220 -31.71 -0.35 -5.33
C GLU A 220 -30.36 0.36 -5.60
N PHE A 221 -29.70 0.00 -6.71
CA PHE A 221 -28.32 0.38 -6.99
C PHE A 221 -28.11 1.88 -7.18
N SER A 222 -29.10 2.60 -7.71
CA SER A 222 -29.03 4.06 -7.85
C SER A 222 -28.98 4.74 -6.48
N GLN A 223 -29.81 4.29 -5.54
CA GLN A 223 -29.81 4.83 -4.17
C GLN A 223 -28.52 4.45 -3.42
N ALA A 224 -28.03 3.22 -3.61
CA ALA A 224 -26.74 2.81 -3.06
C ALA A 224 -25.61 3.72 -3.56
N GLN A 225 -25.62 4.09 -4.83
CA GLN A 225 -24.65 5.01 -5.40
C GLN A 225 -24.80 6.43 -4.84
N GLU A 226 -26.02 6.92 -4.65
CA GLU A 226 -26.27 8.23 -4.03
C GLU A 226 -25.71 8.31 -2.62
N ILE A 227 -25.87 7.26 -1.81
CA ILE A 227 -25.30 7.20 -0.44
C ILE A 227 -23.78 7.37 -0.49
N LEU A 228 -23.09 6.63 -1.37
CA LEU A 228 -21.64 6.75 -1.52
C LEU A 228 -21.22 8.13 -2.03
N GLN A 229 -21.92 8.66 -3.03
CA GLN A 229 -21.62 9.99 -3.57
C GLN A 229 -21.85 11.10 -2.56
N MET A 230 -22.89 11.06 -1.75
CA MET A 230 -23.14 12.04 -0.69
C MET A 230 -21.98 12.06 0.31
N ALA A 231 -21.52 10.90 0.75
CA ALA A 231 -20.37 10.81 1.65
C ALA A 231 -19.09 11.35 0.98
N TYR A 232 -18.84 10.98 -0.26
CA TYR A 232 -17.67 11.43 -1.02
C TYR A 232 -17.64 12.94 -1.27
N LEU A 233 -18.80 13.56 -1.57
CA LEU A 233 -18.90 14.99 -1.85
C LEU A 233 -18.93 15.85 -0.59
N THR A 234 -19.09 15.25 0.60
CA THR A 234 -19.06 16.00 1.85
C THR A 234 -17.67 16.58 2.10
N ASP A 235 -17.60 17.86 2.43
CA ASP A 235 -16.34 18.49 2.82
C ASP A 235 -15.98 18.13 4.27
N VAL A 236 -15.02 17.22 4.42
CA VAL A 236 -14.52 16.75 5.71
C VAL A 236 -13.25 17.48 6.18
N ARG A 237 -12.74 18.45 5.42
CA ARG A 237 -11.51 19.17 5.78
C ARG A 237 -11.60 19.85 7.15
N PRO A 238 -12.69 20.49 7.55
CA PRO A 238 -12.80 21.05 8.90
C PRO A 238 -12.71 19.98 9.99
N LEU A 239 -13.31 18.81 9.78
CA LEU A 239 -13.25 17.69 10.71
C LEU A 239 -11.83 17.12 10.82
N VAL A 240 -11.14 16.94 9.70
CA VAL A 240 -9.76 16.46 9.65
C VAL A 240 -8.80 17.44 10.31
N CYS A 241 -8.99 18.75 10.07
CA CYS A 241 -8.25 19.82 10.74
C CYS A 241 -8.42 19.74 12.27
N GLU A 242 -9.64 19.66 12.76
CA GLU A 242 -9.94 19.58 14.21
C GLU A 242 -9.34 18.31 14.83
N ALA A 243 -9.47 17.16 14.17
CA ALA A 243 -8.87 15.90 14.63
C ALA A 243 -7.35 16.00 14.75
N ARG A 244 -6.70 16.61 13.77
CA ARG A 244 -5.25 16.85 13.74
C ARG A 244 -4.80 17.76 14.87
N VAL A 245 -5.51 18.86 15.11
CA VAL A 245 -5.23 19.78 16.21
C VAL A 245 -5.36 19.08 17.56
N ARG A 246 -6.41 18.29 17.77
CA ARG A 246 -6.58 17.49 18.99
C ARG A 246 -5.48 16.46 19.20
N ALA A 247 -4.91 15.95 18.12
CA ALA A 247 -3.74 15.06 18.17
C ALA A 247 -2.39 15.80 18.36
N GLY A 248 -2.42 17.15 18.51
CA GLY A 248 -1.22 17.97 18.71
C GLY A 248 -0.51 18.38 17.42
N GLY A 249 -1.12 18.15 16.26
CA GLY A 249 -0.60 18.56 14.97
C GLY A 249 -1.03 19.98 14.57
N ALA A 250 -0.42 20.48 13.47
CA ALA A 250 -0.80 21.77 12.89
C ALA A 250 -2.17 21.69 12.18
N ALA A 251 -2.98 22.74 12.30
CA ALA A 251 -4.26 22.85 11.59
C ALA A 251 -4.05 22.74 10.07
N GLU A 252 -3.12 23.52 9.54
CA GLU A 252 -2.74 23.57 8.14
C GLU A 252 -1.26 23.12 8.00
N PRO A 253 -0.99 21.81 7.84
CA PRO A 253 0.36 21.28 7.96
C PRO A 253 1.30 21.74 6.87
N LEU A 254 0.83 21.89 5.62
CA LEU A 254 1.65 22.41 4.52
C LEU A 254 2.04 23.87 4.74
N GLU A 255 1.11 24.69 5.20
CA GLU A 255 1.36 26.09 5.51
C GLU A 255 2.37 26.19 6.67
N ALA A 256 2.12 25.44 7.75
CA ALA A 256 3.03 25.40 8.89
C ALA A 256 4.45 24.95 8.49
N TYR A 257 4.57 23.92 7.64
CA TYR A 257 5.85 23.46 7.12
C TYR A 257 6.61 24.57 6.38
N ARG A 258 5.90 25.31 5.51
CA ARG A 258 6.48 26.41 4.73
C ARG A 258 6.86 27.58 5.62
N MET A 259 5.96 28.03 6.51
CA MET A 259 6.21 29.15 7.42
C MET A 259 7.36 28.90 8.40
N LEU A 260 7.52 27.68 8.88
CA LEU A 260 8.60 27.29 9.76
C LEU A 260 9.93 27.10 9.04
N MET A 261 9.95 27.21 7.69
CA MET A 261 11.12 27.04 6.82
C MET A 261 11.92 25.75 7.14
N ILE A 262 11.19 24.67 7.42
CA ILE A 262 11.78 23.40 7.90
C ILE A 262 12.82 22.88 6.90
N ARG A 263 12.53 22.91 5.60
CA ARG A 263 13.47 22.48 4.55
C ARG A 263 14.77 23.27 4.60
N ASN A 264 14.67 24.58 4.72
CA ASN A 264 15.85 25.46 4.76
C ASN A 264 16.72 25.17 5.98
N LYS A 265 16.10 24.98 7.14
CA LYS A 265 16.82 24.60 8.39
C LYS A 265 17.53 23.26 8.24
N LEU A 266 16.86 22.24 7.70
CA LEU A 266 17.45 20.92 7.48
C LEU A 266 18.61 20.98 6.49
N VAL A 267 18.50 21.77 5.42
CA VAL A 267 19.60 21.97 4.47
C VAL A 267 20.80 22.69 5.10
N GLN A 268 20.55 23.70 5.95
CA GLN A 268 21.61 24.39 6.68
C GLN A 268 22.32 23.45 7.67
N GLU A 269 21.57 22.61 8.40
CA GLU A 269 22.14 21.69 9.39
C GLU A 269 22.89 20.50 8.77
N ARG A 270 22.36 19.95 7.66
CA ARG A 270 22.85 18.69 7.06
C ARG A 270 23.68 18.88 5.80
N GLY A 271 23.75 20.12 5.28
CA GLY A 271 24.37 20.46 3.99
C GLY A 271 23.43 20.14 2.82
N ALA A 272 23.57 20.93 1.73
CA ALA A 272 22.92 20.65 0.46
C ALA A 272 23.68 19.51 -0.24
N ARG A 273 23.15 18.30 -0.18
CA ARG A 273 23.61 17.22 -1.06
C ARG A 273 22.80 17.30 -2.36
N SER A 274 23.42 17.77 -3.43
CA SER A 274 22.88 17.56 -4.77
C SER A 274 23.14 16.09 -5.13
N TYR A 275 22.11 15.27 -5.12
CA TYR A 275 22.18 14.01 -5.85
C TYR A 275 22.07 14.37 -7.33
N HIS A 276 23.18 14.33 -8.05
CA HIS A 276 23.10 14.21 -9.49
C HIS A 276 22.50 12.82 -9.75
N SER A 277 21.25 12.79 -10.19
CA SER A 277 20.65 11.57 -10.71
C SER A 277 21.54 11.08 -11.85
N ILE A 278 22.08 9.90 -11.70
CA ILE A 278 22.70 9.18 -12.81
C ILE A 278 21.56 8.50 -13.56
N PHE A 279 20.97 9.23 -14.50
CA PHE A 279 20.15 8.69 -15.58
C PHE A 279 20.65 9.30 -16.88
#